data_268c95589c7567e5a9efa4ba9dc24527
#
_entry.id   268c95589c7567e5a9efa4ba9dc24527
#
_cell.length_a   1.000
_cell.length_b   1.000
_cell.length_c   1.000
_cell.angle_alpha   90.00
_cell.angle_beta   90.00
_cell.angle_gamma   90.00
#
_symmetry.space_group_name_H-M   'P 1'
#
loop_
_entity.id
_entity.type
_entity.pdbx_description
1 polymer ?
#
loop_
_entity_poly.entity_id
_entity_poly.type
_entity_poly.pdbx_seq_one_letter_code
_entity_poly.pdbx_strand_id
1 'polypeptide(L)'
;KLFIITLILVVSNLVAKPKIIKSLRLEQHENGWYEDQAEKWKKEVNKNPENPDNWYNYLRALRYVTNRNYSGFDNMDKIKFLQNKVKESQKYIGNSWQFYHLKYIFNKKDNKQLLKKIHKMKPDNSSINLDLLTMAEKALDREKRKKWSEYVYKIGIFHDNLLEMGYNLLQSIEPNGILFVNGDNDTFPLWILQDVFDLRNDVSIINFGLAHSKSYLSKLIKEENLKFKNFEKWFDPGLNSELFLKDILDNNPERVVYFSHTCQQKFIKYFERNLYNTGLVSRYSEERLDNVALLKRNFNKRFHLDYLTSQWSSKSAPYSVLAINNNYFAGIFILIEHYITGEQLGKARYWINFGKRVIVKNSRQKKAITGYLTSLEKKLDE
;
A
#
# COMPACT_ATOMS: atom_id res chain seq x y z
N LYS A 1 51.07 -18.33 -49.27
CA LYS A 1 50.80 -17.11 -48.49
C LYS A 1 49.43 -17.28 -47.85
N LEU A 2 49.45 -17.63 -46.57
CA LEU A 2 48.22 -17.72 -45.74
C LEU A 2 47.92 -16.31 -45.21
N PHE A 3 46.76 -15.77 -45.54
CA PHE A 3 46.22 -14.55 -44.95
C PHE A 3 45.46 -14.95 -43.67
N ILE A 4 46.00 -14.67 -42.52
CA ILE A 4 45.31 -14.76 -41.21
C ILE A 4 44.51 -13.48 -41.05
N ILE A 5 43.17 -13.57 -41.22
CA ILE A 5 42.24 -12.48 -40.89
C ILE A 5 41.97 -12.58 -39.38
N THR A 6 42.62 -11.72 -38.64
CA THR A 6 42.34 -11.56 -37.19
C THR A 6 41.01 -10.81 -37.03
N LEU A 7 39.96 -11.55 -36.71
CA LEU A 7 38.62 -10.99 -36.41
C LEU A 7 38.72 -10.40 -34.98
N ILE A 8 38.88 -9.08 -34.86
CA ILE A 8 38.79 -8.35 -33.61
C ILE A 8 37.31 -8.30 -33.24
N LEU A 9 36.87 -9.24 -32.38
CA LEU A 9 35.59 -9.16 -31.71
C LEU A 9 35.63 -7.97 -30.73
N VAL A 10 35.13 -6.81 -31.17
CA VAL A 10 34.76 -5.72 -30.28
C VAL A 10 33.54 -6.18 -29.50
N VAL A 11 33.77 -6.80 -28.35
CA VAL A 11 32.72 -7.02 -27.37
C VAL A 11 32.35 -5.64 -26.80
N SER A 12 31.45 -4.95 -27.49
CA SER A 12 30.75 -3.83 -26.91
C SER A 12 29.97 -4.40 -25.73
N ASN A 13 30.48 -4.18 -24.51
CA ASN A 13 29.68 -4.35 -23.31
C ASN A 13 28.45 -3.46 -23.44
N LEU A 14 27.37 -4.00 -23.94
CA LEU A 14 26.04 -3.40 -23.90
C LEU A 14 25.66 -3.30 -22.42
N VAL A 15 26.16 -2.27 -21.74
CA VAL A 15 25.69 -1.94 -20.39
C VAL A 15 24.22 -1.63 -20.54
N ALA A 16 23.38 -2.53 -20.08
CA ALA A 16 21.95 -2.36 -20.12
C ALA A 16 21.57 -0.99 -19.54
N LYS A 17 20.79 -0.20 -20.29
CA LYS A 17 20.34 1.11 -19.84
C LYS A 17 19.71 1.01 -18.44
N PRO A 18 19.96 1.97 -17.55
CA PRO A 18 19.36 1.95 -16.23
C PRO A 18 17.84 2.06 -16.33
N LYS A 19 17.12 1.41 -15.41
CA LYS A 19 15.67 1.44 -15.36
C LYS A 19 15.17 2.62 -14.52
N ILE A 20 14.04 3.20 -14.91
CA ILE A 20 13.38 4.29 -14.18
C ILE A 20 13.02 3.80 -12.77
N ILE A 21 13.34 4.62 -11.78
CA ILE A 21 13.05 4.32 -10.37
C ILE A 21 11.64 4.82 -10.02
N LYS A 22 10.70 3.90 -9.96
CA LYS A 22 9.33 4.21 -9.57
C LYS A 22 9.21 4.40 -8.06
N SER A 23 8.07 4.96 -7.61
CA SER A 23 7.76 5.04 -6.19
C SER A 23 7.58 3.64 -5.60
N LEU A 24 7.98 3.42 -4.34
CA LEU A 24 7.72 2.17 -3.60
C LEU A 24 6.21 1.85 -3.48
N ARG A 25 5.35 2.84 -3.65
CA ARG A 25 3.90 2.67 -3.75
C ARG A 25 3.47 1.88 -5.00
N LEU A 26 4.25 2.01 -6.08
CA LEU A 26 3.95 1.40 -7.39
C LEU A 26 4.76 0.14 -7.65
N GLU A 27 6.03 0.12 -7.23
CA GLU A 27 6.94 -0.98 -7.53
C GLU A 27 8.00 -1.12 -6.46
N GLN A 28 8.25 -2.35 -5.99
CA GLN A 28 9.28 -2.67 -5.01
C GLN A 28 10.21 -3.73 -5.57
N HIS A 29 11.51 -3.55 -5.33
CA HIS A 29 12.56 -4.48 -5.69
C HIS A 29 13.39 -4.86 -4.47
N GLU A 30 14.21 -5.90 -4.61
CA GLU A 30 15.21 -6.27 -3.62
C GLU A 30 16.29 -5.18 -3.53
N ASN A 31 16.96 -5.09 -2.37
CA ASN A 31 17.95 -4.04 -2.10
C ASN A 31 19.06 -3.96 -3.14
N GLY A 32 19.63 -5.11 -3.54
CA GLY A 32 20.70 -5.18 -4.55
C GLY A 32 20.30 -4.61 -5.91
N TRP A 33 19.02 -4.68 -6.28
CA TRP A 33 18.54 -4.04 -7.50
C TRP A 33 18.66 -2.51 -7.42
N TYR A 34 18.30 -1.89 -6.26
CA TYR A 34 18.45 -0.46 -6.08
C TYR A 34 19.91 -0.01 -6.05
N GLU A 35 20.81 -0.84 -5.51
CA GLU A 35 22.26 -0.61 -5.52
C GLU A 35 22.79 -0.58 -6.96
N ASP A 36 22.47 -1.59 -7.76
CA ASP A 36 22.86 -1.68 -9.18
C ASP A 36 22.30 -0.47 -9.98
N GLN A 37 21.04 -0.11 -9.77
CA GLN A 37 20.47 1.04 -10.46
C GLN A 37 21.10 2.36 -10.01
N ALA A 38 21.44 2.52 -8.73
CA ALA A 38 22.14 3.71 -8.24
C ALA A 38 23.49 3.89 -8.92
N GLU A 39 24.28 2.82 -9.06
CA GLU A 39 25.57 2.88 -9.77
C GLU A 39 25.42 3.19 -11.27
N LYS A 40 24.43 2.60 -11.93
CA LYS A 40 24.15 2.87 -13.34
C LYS A 40 23.73 4.32 -13.56
N TRP A 41 22.78 4.82 -12.77
CA TRP A 41 22.32 6.21 -12.86
C TRP A 41 23.40 7.23 -12.48
N LYS A 42 24.30 6.90 -11.54
CA LYS A 42 25.46 7.74 -11.22
C LYS A 42 26.36 7.93 -12.43
N LYS A 43 26.59 6.86 -13.22
CA LYS A 43 27.34 6.96 -14.47
C LYS A 43 26.64 7.89 -15.47
N GLU A 44 25.30 7.83 -15.57
CA GLU A 44 24.55 8.73 -16.47
C GLU A 44 24.59 10.19 -15.98
N VAL A 45 24.55 10.45 -14.68
CA VAL A 45 24.77 11.79 -14.11
C VAL A 45 26.15 12.33 -14.50
N ASN A 46 27.20 11.51 -14.39
CA ASN A 46 28.57 11.93 -14.75
C ASN A 46 28.72 12.21 -16.25
N LYS A 47 28.01 11.48 -17.13
CA LYS A 47 28.03 11.69 -18.57
C LYS A 47 27.26 12.95 -19.00
N ASN A 48 26.09 13.17 -18.39
CA ASN A 48 25.20 14.29 -18.72
C ASN A 48 24.52 14.80 -17.43
N PRO A 49 25.19 15.70 -16.68
CA PRO A 49 24.66 16.26 -15.45
C PRO A 49 23.48 17.21 -15.65
N GLU A 50 23.27 17.73 -16.85
CA GLU A 50 22.17 18.65 -17.18
C GLU A 50 20.84 17.92 -17.42
N ASN A 51 20.86 16.57 -17.58
CA ASN A 51 19.63 15.80 -17.70
C ASN A 51 18.97 15.60 -16.32
N PRO A 52 17.77 16.16 -16.06
CA PRO A 52 17.11 16.05 -14.77
C PRO A 52 16.73 14.63 -14.38
N ASP A 53 16.42 13.76 -15.35
CA ASP A 53 16.04 12.38 -15.08
C ASP A 53 17.20 11.56 -14.51
N ASN A 54 18.45 11.87 -14.90
CA ASN A 54 19.63 11.18 -14.37
C ASN A 54 19.76 11.41 -12.86
N TRP A 55 19.72 12.66 -12.41
CA TRP A 55 19.76 13.00 -10.99
C TRP A 55 18.56 12.44 -10.22
N TYR A 56 17.37 12.55 -10.82
CA TYR A 56 16.14 12.11 -10.20
C TYR A 56 16.16 10.61 -9.90
N ASN A 57 16.51 9.80 -10.89
CA ASN A 57 16.58 8.36 -10.72
C ASN A 57 17.76 7.92 -9.83
N TYR A 58 18.92 8.57 -9.95
CA TYR A 58 20.08 8.31 -9.10
C TYR A 58 19.74 8.49 -7.62
N LEU A 59 19.23 9.67 -7.25
CA LEU A 59 18.94 9.98 -5.84
C LEU A 59 17.76 9.19 -5.29
N ARG A 60 16.80 8.83 -6.12
CA ARG A 60 15.71 7.92 -5.72
C ARG A 60 16.19 6.49 -5.49
N ALA A 61 17.04 5.96 -6.35
CA ALA A 61 17.64 4.65 -6.14
C ALA A 61 18.41 4.62 -4.82
N LEU A 62 19.29 5.60 -4.57
CA LEU A 62 20.03 5.73 -3.31
C LEU A 62 19.11 5.83 -2.08
N ARG A 63 18.00 6.53 -2.19
CA ARG A 63 17.02 6.63 -1.11
C ARG A 63 16.50 5.25 -0.69
N TYR A 64 16.28 4.37 -1.66
CA TYR A 64 15.67 3.05 -1.42
C TYR A 64 16.69 1.97 -1.04
N VAL A 65 17.98 2.19 -1.24
CA VAL A 65 19.02 1.32 -0.71
C VAL A 65 18.95 1.29 0.82
N THR A 66 18.70 0.14 1.41
CA THR A 66 18.61 -0.07 2.86
C THR A 66 19.85 -0.69 3.49
N ASN A 67 20.75 -1.23 2.65
CA ASN A 67 21.97 -1.86 3.11
C ASN A 67 22.95 -0.81 3.65
N ARG A 68 23.28 -0.90 4.94
CA ARG A 68 24.26 -0.02 5.61
C ARG A 68 25.66 -0.14 4.99
N ASN A 69 26.04 -1.35 4.56
CA ASN A 69 27.37 -1.61 4.00
C ASN A 69 27.58 -0.94 2.64
N TYR A 70 26.54 -0.72 1.84
CA TYR A 70 26.65 -0.05 0.56
C TYR A 70 26.91 1.46 0.70
N SER A 71 26.23 2.12 1.64
CA SER A 71 26.32 3.58 1.81
C SER A 71 27.42 4.02 2.79
N GLY A 72 27.91 3.12 3.63
CA GLY A 72 28.86 3.46 4.71
C GLY A 72 28.31 4.40 5.78
N PHE A 73 27.02 4.74 5.71
CA PHE A 73 26.38 5.75 6.54
C PHE A 73 25.27 5.15 7.42
N ASP A 74 25.12 5.69 8.62
CA ASP A 74 23.88 5.52 9.36
C ASP A 74 22.71 6.27 8.67
N ASN A 75 21.50 6.13 9.19
CA ASN A 75 20.32 6.75 8.55
C ASN A 75 20.39 8.29 8.54
N MET A 76 21.01 8.92 9.54
CA MET A 76 21.14 10.38 9.61
C MET A 76 22.18 10.90 8.63
N ASP A 77 23.32 10.25 8.54
CA ASP A 77 24.39 10.60 7.59
C ASP A 77 23.95 10.40 6.15
N LYS A 78 23.18 9.34 5.88
CA LYS A 78 22.58 9.13 4.57
C LYS A 78 21.64 10.26 4.16
N ILE A 79 20.80 10.73 5.08
CA ILE A 79 19.88 11.87 4.80
C ILE A 79 20.70 13.12 4.48
N LYS A 80 21.73 13.46 5.27
CA LYS A 80 22.61 14.60 5.02
C LYS A 80 23.32 14.48 3.68
N PHE A 81 23.85 13.31 3.36
CA PHE A 81 24.47 13.02 2.08
C PHE A 81 23.52 13.30 0.92
N LEU A 82 22.31 12.77 0.97
CA LEU A 82 21.29 12.95 -0.07
C LEU A 82 20.87 14.43 -0.20
N GLN A 83 20.72 15.16 0.92
CA GLN A 83 20.45 16.60 0.91
C GLN A 83 21.58 17.39 0.23
N ASN A 84 22.83 17.04 0.51
CA ASN A 84 23.99 17.67 -0.14
C ASN A 84 24.00 17.38 -1.65
N LYS A 85 23.69 16.17 -2.07
CA LYS A 85 23.57 15.82 -3.50
C LYS A 85 22.42 16.55 -4.19
N VAL A 86 21.28 16.75 -3.52
CA VAL A 86 20.21 17.61 -4.05
C VAL A 86 20.68 19.06 -4.21
N LYS A 87 21.43 19.59 -3.23
CA LYS A 87 22.02 20.93 -3.35
C LYS A 87 23.04 21.04 -4.49
N GLU A 88 23.87 20.02 -4.66
CA GLU A 88 24.82 19.93 -5.78
C GLU A 88 24.10 19.94 -7.14
N SER A 89 23.01 19.20 -7.27
CA SER A 89 22.23 19.11 -8.52
C SER A 89 21.59 20.45 -8.93
N GLN A 90 21.41 21.40 -8.00
CA GLN A 90 20.73 22.67 -8.24
C GLN A 90 21.35 23.46 -9.38
N LYS A 91 22.69 23.46 -9.50
CA LYS A 91 23.42 24.22 -10.56
C LYS A 91 23.14 23.68 -11.97
N TYR A 92 22.77 22.39 -12.07
CA TYR A 92 22.51 21.73 -13.35
C TYR A 92 21.03 21.67 -13.70
N ILE A 93 20.18 21.33 -12.70
CA ILE A 93 18.76 20.99 -12.93
C ILE A 93 17.78 21.83 -12.11
N GLY A 94 18.25 22.97 -11.53
CA GLY A 94 17.52 23.76 -10.54
C GLY A 94 16.14 24.29 -10.96
N ASN A 95 15.85 24.33 -12.27
CA ASN A 95 14.56 24.77 -12.82
C ASN A 95 13.63 23.64 -13.23
N SER A 96 14.00 22.34 -12.97
CA SER A 96 13.21 21.20 -13.35
C SER A 96 12.24 20.77 -12.24
N TRP A 97 11.14 20.09 -12.61
CA TRP A 97 10.23 19.50 -11.64
C TRP A 97 10.92 18.39 -10.80
N GLN A 98 11.87 17.69 -11.39
CA GLN A 98 12.67 16.66 -10.72
C GLN A 98 13.46 17.25 -9.56
N PHE A 99 14.12 18.40 -9.76
CA PHE A 99 14.83 19.10 -8.69
C PHE A 99 13.89 19.50 -7.55
N TYR A 100 12.76 20.11 -7.86
CA TYR A 100 11.79 20.52 -6.85
C TYR A 100 11.22 19.30 -6.10
N HIS A 101 10.99 18.17 -6.79
CA HIS A 101 10.53 16.96 -6.13
C HIS A 101 11.60 16.34 -5.23
N LEU A 102 12.86 16.29 -5.66
CA LEU A 102 13.98 15.85 -4.80
C LEU A 102 14.12 16.77 -3.58
N LYS A 103 14.02 18.09 -3.76
CA LYS A 103 13.99 19.04 -2.66
C LYS A 103 12.85 18.79 -1.68
N TYR A 104 11.66 18.50 -2.18
CA TYR A 104 10.50 18.12 -1.35
C TYR A 104 10.75 16.83 -0.56
N ILE A 105 11.26 15.79 -1.21
CA ILE A 105 11.50 14.48 -0.59
C ILE A 105 12.53 14.56 0.55
N PHE A 106 13.62 15.31 0.34
CA PHE A 106 14.75 15.30 1.27
C PHE A 106 14.79 16.47 2.25
N ASN A 107 14.02 17.54 2.01
CA ASN A 107 13.93 18.71 2.90
C ASN A 107 12.50 18.81 3.47
N LYS A 108 12.25 18.15 4.57
CA LYS A 108 10.91 17.99 5.21
C LYS A 108 10.25 19.27 5.74
N LYS A 109 10.80 20.46 5.55
CA LYS A 109 10.17 21.71 6.02
C LYS A 109 9.04 22.10 5.08
N ASP A 110 7.88 22.43 5.63
CA ASP A 110 6.60 22.80 5.03
C ASP A 110 6.64 23.19 3.53
N ASN A 111 6.22 22.27 2.67
CA ASN A 111 6.46 22.34 1.24
C ASN A 111 5.17 22.41 0.41
N LYS A 112 4.08 22.92 0.99
CA LYS A 112 2.78 23.03 0.30
C LYS A 112 2.87 23.81 -1.00
N GLN A 113 3.59 24.94 -0.99
CA GLN A 113 3.81 25.75 -2.20
C GLN A 113 4.64 24.99 -3.23
N LEU A 114 5.62 24.22 -2.76
CA LEU A 114 6.49 23.41 -3.61
C LEU A 114 5.70 22.29 -4.30
N LEU A 115 4.83 21.58 -3.59
CA LEU A 115 3.94 20.56 -4.19
C LEU A 115 3.07 21.15 -5.29
N LYS A 116 2.46 22.31 -5.04
CA LYS A 116 1.66 23.01 -6.06
C LYS A 116 2.49 23.42 -7.28
N LYS A 117 3.72 23.88 -7.07
CA LYS A 117 4.64 24.21 -8.15
C LYS A 117 4.98 22.98 -8.99
N ILE A 118 5.32 21.87 -8.34
CA ILE A 118 5.65 20.61 -9.03
C ILE A 118 4.45 20.12 -9.82
N HIS A 119 3.24 20.11 -9.22
CA HIS A 119 2.02 19.71 -9.92
C HIS A 119 1.76 20.56 -11.18
N LYS A 120 2.00 21.88 -11.16
CA LYS A 120 1.88 22.72 -12.35
C LYS A 120 2.88 22.34 -13.45
N MET A 121 4.09 21.92 -13.08
CA MET A 121 5.16 21.54 -14.02
C MET A 121 4.98 20.11 -14.55
N LYS A 122 4.43 19.21 -13.75
CA LYS A 122 4.23 17.79 -14.05
C LYS A 122 2.89 17.31 -13.44
N PRO A 123 1.75 17.63 -14.07
CA PRO A 123 0.42 17.32 -13.53
C PRO A 123 0.16 15.84 -13.33
N ASP A 124 0.67 14.98 -14.20
CA ASP A 124 0.52 13.52 -14.17
C ASP A 124 1.48 12.82 -13.19
N ASN A 125 2.22 13.56 -12.35
CA ASN A 125 3.11 12.94 -11.37
C ASN A 125 2.31 12.28 -10.24
N SER A 126 2.26 10.95 -10.24
CA SER A 126 1.50 10.16 -9.26
C SER A 126 1.89 10.44 -7.82
N SER A 127 3.19 10.53 -7.51
CA SER A 127 3.66 10.76 -6.14
C SER A 127 3.19 12.11 -5.59
N ILE A 128 3.24 13.16 -6.41
CA ILE A 128 2.84 14.52 -6.02
C ILE A 128 1.33 14.60 -5.81
N ASN A 129 0.55 13.97 -6.69
CA ASN A 129 -0.90 13.99 -6.60
C ASN A 129 -1.41 13.23 -5.36
N LEU A 130 -0.78 12.10 -5.02
CA LEU A 130 -1.06 11.39 -3.78
C LEU A 130 -0.64 12.17 -2.53
N ASP A 131 0.46 12.92 -2.59
CA ASP A 131 0.87 13.79 -1.48
C ASP A 131 -0.09 14.98 -1.31
N LEU A 132 -0.63 15.53 -2.39
CA LEU A 132 -1.67 16.58 -2.34
C LEU A 132 -3.00 16.05 -1.77
N LEU A 133 -3.39 14.84 -2.15
CA LEU A 133 -4.53 14.13 -1.58
C LEU A 133 -4.34 13.89 -0.06
N THR A 134 -3.17 13.36 0.33
CA THR A 134 -2.82 13.16 1.75
C THR A 134 -2.83 14.47 2.54
N MET A 135 -2.37 15.58 1.94
CA MET A 135 -2.42 16.90 2.59
C MET A 135 -3.84 17.38 2.82
N ALA A 136 -4.74 17.17 1.85
CA ALA A 136 -6.15 17.52 2.00
C ALA A 136 -6.79 16.70 3.13
N GLU A 137 -6.51 15.40 3.20
CA GLU A 137 -6.95 14.54 4.30
C GLU A 137 -6.40 15.02 5.66
N LYS A 138 -5.10 15.26 5.77
CA LYS A 138 -4.48 15.76 7.03
C LYS A 138 -5.04 17.12 7.49
N ALA A 139 -5.53 17.92 6.58
CA ALA A 139 -6.21 19.18 6.90
C ALA A 139 -7.70 18.96 7.24
N LEU A 140 -8.26 17.78 6.98
CA LEU A 140 -9.68 17.45 6.95
C LEU A 140 -10.49 18.41 6.05
N ASP A 141 -9.89 18.80 4.94
CA ASP A 141 -10.53 19.64 3.92
C ASP A 141 -11.19 18.68 2.91
N ARG A 142 -12.43 18.30 3.18
CA ARG A 142 -13.17 17.29 2.40
C ARG A 142 -13.39 17.70 0.95
N GLU A 143 -13.62 18.98 0.69
CA GLU A 143 -13.76 19.51 -0.67
C GLU A 143 -12.43 19.34 -1.46
N LYS A 144 -11.30 19.65 -0.84
CA LYS A 144 -10.01 19.44 -1.48
C LYS A 144 -9.68 17.96 -1.60
N ARG A 145 -10.03 17.13 -0.62
CA ARG A 145 -9.83 15.68 -0.70
C ARG A 145 -10.60 15.12 -1.90
N LYS A 146 -11.88 15.46 -2.03
CA LYS A 146 -12.71 15.07 -3.16
C LYS A 146 -12.09 15.50 -4.50
N LYS A 147 -11.73 16.77 -4.62
CA LYS A 147 -11.07 17.27 -5.82
C LYS A 147 -9.81 16.47 -6.21
N TRP A 148 -8.97 16.11 -5.23
CA TRP A 148 -7.75 15.33 -5.50
C TRP A 148 -8.06 13.85 -5.73
N SER A 149 -9.06 13.28 -5.09
CA SER A 149 -9.55 11.92 -5.36
C SER A 149 -10.05 11.79 -6.79
N GLU A 150 -10.88 12.73 -7.26
CA GLU A 150 -11.36 12.80 -8.65
C GLU A 150 -10.21 12.91 -9.65
N TYR A 151 -9.22 13.75 -9.34
CA TYR A 151 -8.06 13.93 -10.20
C TYR A 151 -7.20 12.66 -10.27
N VAL A 152 -6.89 12.05 -9.12
CA VAL A 152 -6.11 10.81 -9.00
C VAL A 152 -6.80 9.65 -9.71
N TYR A 153 -8.13 9.55 -9.60
CA TYR A 153 -8.93 8.56 -10.31
C TYR A 153 -8.88 8.80 -11.83
N LYS A 154 -9.13 10.03 -12.28
CA LYS A 154 -9.13 10.40 -13.71
C LYS A 154 -7.82 10.08 -14.43
N ILE A 155 -6.67 10.28 -13.78
CA ILE A 155 -5.35 9.99 -14.38
C ILE A 155 -4.89 8.54 -14.19
N GLY A 156 -5.73 7.67 -13.60
CA GLY A 156 -5.50 6.22 -13.52
C GLY A 156 -4.30 5.83 -12.67
N ILE A 157 -4.08 6.48 -11.51
CA ILE A 157 -2.95 6.15 -10.63
C ILE A 157 -3.10 4.75 -10.03
N PHE A 158 -4.32 4.37 -9.66
CA PHE A 158 -4.61 3.06 -9.08
C PHE A 158 -5.18 2.14 -10.14
N HIS A 159 -4.68 0.92 -10.14
CA HIS A 159 -5.22 -0.16 -10.97
C HIS A 159 -6.63 -0.55 -10.47
N ASP A 160 -7.53 -0.89 -11.39
CA ASP A 160 -8.93 -1.22 -11.07
C ASP A 160 -9.06 -2.33 -10.01
N ASN A 161 -8.14 -3.28 -9.98
CA ASN A 161 -8.12 -4.33 -8.95
C ASN A 161 -8.01 -3.78 -7.52
N LEU A 162 -7.35 -2.62 -7.32
CA LEU A 162 -7.28 -1.99 -6.00
C LEU A 162 -8.60 -1.28 -5.64
N LEU A 163 -9.32 -0.75 -6.63
CA LEU A 163 -10.64 -0.17 -6.41
C LEU A 163 -11.65 -1.28 -6.10
N GLU A 164 -11.62 -2.40 -6.82
CA GLU A 164 -12.46 -3.56 -6.54
C GLU A 164 -12.19 -4.16 -5.13
N MET A 165 -10.92 -4.26 -4.75
CA MET A 165 -10.58 -4.67 -3.39
C MET A 165 -11.06 -3.64 -2.35
N GLY A 166 -10.91 -2.35 -2.63
CA GLY A 166 -11.42 -1.27 -1.77
C GLY A 166 -12.94 -1.35 -1.62
N TYR A 167 -13.66 -1.61 -2.72
CA TYR A 167 -15.10 -1.87 -2.67
C TYR A 167 -15.43 -3.03 -1.71
N ASN A 168 -14.76 -4.16 -1.86
CA ASN A 168 -14.97 -5.34 -1.01
C ASN A 168 -14.62 -5.06 0.46
N LEU A 169 -13.57 -4.25 0.72
CA LEU A 169 -13.26 -3.78 2.08
C LEU A 169 -14.43 -3.00 2.68
N LEU A 170 -14.96 -1.99 1.98
CA LEU A 170 -16.08 -1.18 2.45
C LEU A 170 -17.36 -2.00 2.63
N GLN A 171 -17.61 -3.00 1.75
CA GLN A 171 -18.76 -3.90 1.88
C GLN A 171 -18.65 -4.87 3.08
N SER A 172 -17.45 -5.06 3.61
CA SER A 172 -17.24 -5.87 4.82
C SER A 172 -17.70 -5.16 6.10
N ILE A 173 -17.82 -3.84 6.07
CA ILE A 173 -18.07 -2.99 7.23
C ILE A 173 -19.58 -2.81 7.44
N GLU A 174 -20.04 -2.87 8.69
CA GLU A 174 -21.41 -2.54 9.03
C GLU A 174 -21.66 -1.02 9.01
N PRO A 175 -22.93 -0.57 8.92
CA PRO A 175 -23.23 0.85 8.92
C PRO A 175 -22.57 1.59 10.08
N ASN A 176 -22.03 2.80 9.80
CA ASN A 176 -21.32 3.65 10.76
C ASN A 176 -20.09 3.00 11.43
N GLY A 177 -19.53 1.94 10.83
CA GLY A 177 -18.35 1.26 11.38
C GLY A 177 -17.07 2.10 11.26
N ILE A 178 -16.08 1.73 12.07
CA ILE A 178 -14.72 2.31 12.03
C ILE A 178 -13.79 1.29 11.39
N LEU A 179 -13.10 1.68 10.32
CA LEU A 179 -12.13 0.84 9.63
C LEU A 179 -10.72 1.40 9.81
N PHE A 180 -9.88 0.63 10.49
CA PHE A 180 -8.44 0.88 10.53
C PHE A 180 -7.74 0.30 9.33
N VAL A 181 -6.92 1.14 8.67
CA VAL A 181 -6.07 0.80 7.51
C VAL A 181 -4.64 1.25 7.76
N ASN A 182 -3.67 0.73 7.00
CA ASN A 182 -2.27 1.02 7.26
C ASN A 182 -1.47 1.52 6.05
N GLY A 183 -1.75 1.01 4.87
CA GLY A 183 -0.98 1.27 3.65
C GLY A 183 -1.64 2.23 2.67
N ASP A 184 -0.88 2.63 1.66
CA ASP A 184 -1.41 3.50 0.59
C ASP A 184 -2.43 2.76 -0.29
N ASN A 185 -2.17 1.46 -0.56
CA ASN A 185 -3.01 0.64 -1.44
C ASN A 185 -4.33 0.19 -0.82
N ASP A 186 -4.49 0.32 0.48
CA ASP A 186 -5.75 0.06 1.19
C ASP A 186 -6.40 1.32 1.77
N THR A 187 -5.78 2.49 1.57
CA THR A 187 -6.32 3.77 2.05
C THR A 187 -6.83 4.63 0.90
N PHE A 188 -5.99 4.92 -0.09
CA PHE A 188 -6.38 5.81 -1.19
C PHE A 188 -7.54 5.28 -2.03
N PRO A 189 -7.62 3.97 -2.37
CA PRO A 189 -8.79 3.44 -3.05
C PRO A 189 -10.10 3.67 -2.28
N LEU A 190 -10.07 3.56 -0.95
CA LEU A 190 -11.27 3.81 -0.12
C LEU A 190 -11.69 5.27 -0.17
N TRP A 191 -10.75 6.22 -0.08
CA TRP A 191 -11.06 7.64 -0.21
C TRP A 191 -11.61 7.97 -1.60
N ILE A 192 -11.05 7.36 -2.66
CA ILE A 192 -11.57 7.53 -4.03
C ILE A 192 -13.01 6.99 -4.12
N LEU A 193 -13.28 5.82 -3.57
CA LEU A 193 -14.62 5.23 -3.60
C LEU A 193 -15.65 6.09 -2.84
N GLN A 194 -15.26 6.65 -1.70
CA GLN A 194 -16.11 7.58 -0.95
C GLN A 194 -16.31 8.90 -1.69
N ASP A 195 -15.22 9.54 -2.14
CA ASP A 195 -15.26 10.90 -2.66
C ASP A 195 -15.81 10.98 -4.09
N VAL A 196 -15.52 9.99 -4.95
CA VAL A 196 -15.89 10.01 -6.38
C VAL A 196 -17.19 9.27 -6.63
N PHE A 197 -17.41 8.17 -5.94
CA PHE A 197 -18.56 7.29 -6.17
C PHE A 197 -19.63 7.36 -5.08
N ASP A 198 -19.44 8.23 -4.08
CA ASP A 198 -20.35 8.39 -2.94
C ASP A 198 -20.66 7.06 -2.21
N LEU A 199 -19.63 6.17 -2.16
CA LEU A 199 -19.77 4.81 -1.65
C LEU A 199 -19.39 4.72 -0.19
N ARG A 200 -20.35 4.32 0.68
CA ARG A 200 -20.13 4.05 2.10
C ARG A 200 -19.46 5.21 2.85
N ASN A 201 -19.96 6.43 2.64
CA ASN A 201 -19.55 7.62 3.39
C ASN A 201 -19.88 7.55 4.89
N ASP A 202 -20.70 6.58 5.28
CA ASP A 202 -20.98 6.23 6.66
C ASP A 202 -19.81 5.56 7.39
N VAL A 203 -18.79 5.06 6.68
CA VAL A 203 -17.65 4.35 7.27
C VAL A 203 -16.51 5.32 7.55
N SER A 204 -16.07 5.40 8.81
CA SER A 204 -14.89 6.16 9.20
C SER A 204 -13.61 5.41 8.86
N ILE A 205 -12.78 5.96 7.97
CA ILE A 205 -11.51 5.37 7.58
C ILE A 205 -10.38 6.03 8.38
N ILE A 206 -9.70 5.25 9.22
CA ILE A 206 -8.59 5.72 10.05
C ILE A 206 -7.29 5.06 9.60
N ASN A 207 -6.40 5.83 8.98
CA ASN A 207 -5.07 5.36 8.64
C ASN A 207 -4.13 5.47 9.85
N PHE A 208 -3.54 4.35 10.29
CA PHE A 208 -2.62 4.32 11.44
C PHE A 208 -1.44 5.27 11.28
N GLY A 209 -0.86 5.36 10.08
CA GLY A 209 0.27 6.26 9.83
C GLY A 209 -0.09 7.73 10.01
N LEU A 210 -1.30 8.14 9.63
CA LEU A 210 -1.78 9.50 9.81
C LEU A 210 -2.22 9.76 11.25
N ALA A 211 -2.78 8.76 11.94
CA ALA A 211 -3.21 8.86 13.33
C ALA A 211 -2.06 9.19 14.31
N HIS A 212 -0.80 8.96 13.93
CA HIS A 212 0.37 9.40 14.68
C HIS A 212 0.54 10.94 14.73
N SER A 213 -0.17 11.68 13.90
CA SER A 213 -0.17 13.14 13.93
C SER A 213 -1.25 13.66 14.88
N LYS A 214 -0.85 14.20 16.04
CA LYS A 214 -1.77 14.76 17.04
C LYS A 214 -2.75 15.78 16.44
N SER A 215 -2.25 16.68 15.60
CA SER A 215 -3.07 17.71 14.94
C SER A 215 -4.08 17.14 13.97
N TYR A 216 -3.77 16.04 13.30
CA TYR A 216 -4.70 15.33 12.43
C TYR A 216 -5.74 14.58 13.26
N LEU A 217 -5.29 13.76 14.20
CA LEU A 217 -6.18 12.91 15.01
C LEU A 217 -7.16 13.74 15.83
N SER A 218 -6.72 14.86 16.43
CA SER A 218 -7.62 15.73 17.19
C SER A 218 -8.76 16.34 16.36
N LYS A 219 -8.53 16.60 15.07
CA LYS A 219 -9.56 17.07 14.15
C LYS A 219 -10.48 15.92 13.74
N LEU A 220 -9.89 14.76 13.39
CA LEU A 220 -10.63 13.58 12.96
C LEU A 220 -11.61 13.10 14.05
N ILE A 221 -11.17 13.07 15.32
CA ILE A 221 -12.02 12.74 16.47
C ILE A 221 -13.26 13.63 16.52
N LYS A 222 -13.09 14.93 16.31
CA LYS A 222 -14.21 15.89 16.33
C LYS A 222 -15.14 15.68 15.13
N GLU A 223 -14.59 15.49 13.95
CA GLU A 223 -15.36 15.29 12.73
C GLU A 223 -16.17 13.99 12.77
N GLU A 224 -15.54 12.91 13.24
CA GLU A 224 -16.14 11.58 13.33
C GLU A 224 -16.95 11.38 14.63
N ASN A 225 -17.03 12.42 15.47
CA ASN A 225 -17.70 12.37 16.78
C ASN A 225 -17.22 11.19 17.67
N LEU A 226 -15.90 10.91 17.64
CA LEU A 226 -15.31 9.84 18.44
C LEU A 226 -15.01 10.33 19.86
N LYS A 227 -15.25 9.46 20.85
CA LYS A 227 -14.99 9.73 22.26
C LYS A 227 -13.66 9.13 22.67
N PHE A 228 -12.83 9.93 23.36
CA PHE A 228 -11.55 9.54 23.92
C PHE A 228 -11.41 10.07 25.35
N LYS A 229 -10.93 9.23 26.26
CA LYS A 229 -10.60 9.63 27.64
C LYS A 229 -9.11 9.94 27.82
N ASN A 230 -8.25 9.23 27.10
CA ASN A 230 -6.80 9.28 27.30
C ASN A 230 -6.06 9.82 26.08
N PHE A 231 -6.69 10.73 25.31
CA PHE A 231 -6.16 11.25 24.05
C PHE A 231 -4.71 11.73 24.15
N GLU A 232 -4.35 12.47 25.23
CA GLU A 232 -3.00 13.00 25.40
C GLU A 232 -1.96 11.89 25.60
N LYS A 233 -2.30 10.84 26.36
CA LYS A 233 -1.40 9.71 26.64
C LYS A 233 -1.00 8.92 25.38
N TRP A 234 -1.81 8.99 24.34
CA TRP A 234 -1.48 8.37 23.05
C TRP A 234 -0.19 8.93 22.42
N PHE A 235 0.13 10.21 22.69
CA PHE A 235 1.30 10.89 22.14
C PHE A 235 2.49 10.94 23.07
N ASP A 236 2.44 10.32 24.25
CA ASP A 236 3.57 10.19 25.15
C ASP A 236 4.69 9.36 24.52
N PRO A 237 5.98 9.61 24.86
CA PRO A 237 7.09 8.82 24.36
C PRO A 237 6.89 7.34 24.65
N GLY A 238 6.82 6.52 23.60
CA GLY A 238 6.50 5.10 23.71
C GLY A 238 5.09 4.72 23.24
N LEU A 239 4.52 5.53 22.37
CA LEU A 239 3.25 5.34 21.65
C LEU A 239 2.70 3.92 21.78
N ASN A 240 1.75 3.74 22.70
CA ASN A 240 1.12 2.45 22.93
C ASN A 240 -0.16 2.34 22.09
N SER A 241 -0.05 1.68 20.92
CA SER A 241 -1.19 1.44 20.04
C SER A 241 -2.32 0.67 20.73
N GLU A 242 -2.00 -0.15 21.72
CA GLU A 242 -2.96 -0.87 22.55
C GLU A 242 -3.85 0.11 23.34
N LEU A 243 -3.25 1.06 24.07
CA LEU A 243 -4.00 2.07 24.82
C LEU A 243 -4.89 2.92 23.91
N PHE A 244 -4.39 3.28 22.72
CA PHE A 244 -5.15 4.03 21.75
C PHE A 244 -6.38 3.26 21.24
N LEU A 245 -6.18 2.00 20.84
CA LEU A 245 -7.28 1.16 20.36
C LEU A 245 -8.26 0.85 21.47
N LYS A 246 -7.77 0.54 22.68
CA LYS A 246 -8.60 0.32 23.85
C LYS A 246 -9.46 1.54 24.17
N ASP A 247 -8.90 2.74 24.13
CA ASP A 247 -9.65 3.98 24.38
C ASP A 247 -10.77 4.19 23.34
N ILE A 248 -10.53 3.86 22.06
CA ILE A 248 -11.59 3.88 21.02
C ILE A 248 -12.67 2.85 21.32
N LEU A 249 -12.29 1.62 21.60
CA LEU A 249 -13.22 0.50 21.82
C LEU A 249 -14.11 0.76 23.05
N ASP A 250 -13.51 1.15 24.16
CA ASP A 250 -14.21 1.35 25.43
C ASP A 250 -15.17 2.57 25.42
N ASN A 251 -14.88 3.58 24.60
CA ASN A 251 -15.64 4.84 24.65
C ASN A 251 -16.58 5.05 23.45
N ASN A 252 -16.59 4.13 22.46
CA ASN A 252 -17.47 4.18 21.29
C ASN A 252 -18.18 2.83 21.07
N PRO A 253 -18.91 2.28 22.06
CA PRO A 253 -19.52 0.96 22.00
C PRO A 253 -20.61 0.84 20.93
N GLU A 254 -21.17 1.97 20.49
CA GLU A 254 -22.18 2.05 19.43
C GLU A 254 -21.60 1.85 18.03
N ARG A 255 -20.26 1.87 17.89
CA ARG A 255 -19.58 1.76 16.60
C ARG A 255 -18.74 0.48 16.52
N VAL A 256 -19.01 -0.33 15.51
CA VAL A 256 -18.25 -1.56 15.28
C VAL A 256 -16.89 -1.25 14.68
N VAL A 257 -15.83 -1.79 15.27
CA VAL A 257 -14.44 -1.54 14.85
C VAL A 257 -13.90 -2.70 14.03
N TYR A 258 -13.23 -2.36 12.94
CA TYR A 258 -12.62 -3.29 12.00
C TYR A 258 -11.16 -2.95 11.72
N PHE A 259 -10.36 -3.96 11.45
CA PHE A 259 -8.96 -3.85 11.06
C PHE A 259 -8.75 -4.51 9.71
N SER A 260 -8.24 -3.77 8.73
CA SER A 260 -7.79 -4.33 7.46
C SER A 260 -6.67 -5.35 7.70
N HIS A 261 -6.61 -6.42 6.91
CA HIS A 261 -5.54 -7.41 6.98
C HIS A 261 -4.15 -6.85 6.61
N THR A 262 -4.08 -5.63 6.11
CA THR A 262 -2.84 -4.88 5.88
C THR A 262 -2.30 -4.22 7.15
N CYS A 263 -3.09 -4.14 8.23
CA CYS A 263 -2.64 -3.62 9.51
C CYS A 263 -1.53 -4.47 10.09
N GLN A 264 -0.46 -3.83 10.57
CA GLN A 264 0.66 -4.54 11.17
C GLN A 264 0.24 -5.24 12.46
N GLN A 265 0.59 -6.52 12.60
CA GLN A 265 0.25 -7.35 13.76
C GLN A 265 0.63 -6.71 15.10
N LYS A 266 1.75 -5.99 15.17
CA LYS A 266 2.19 -5.29 16.38
C LYS A 266 1.16 -4.29 16.94
N PHE A 267 0.24 -3.77 16.10
CA PHE A 267 -0.78 -2.82 16.54
C PHE A 267 -2.03 -3.50 17.09
N ILE A 268 -2.33 -4.71 16.62
CA ILE A 268 -3.59 -5.40 16.91
C ILE A 268 -3.42 -6.69 17.72
N LYS A 269 -2.18 -7.15 17.94
CA LYS A 269 -1.87 -8.42 18.62
C LYS A 269 -2.53 -8.56 20.00
N TYR A 270 -2.62 -7.47 20.74
CA TYR A 270 -3.25 -7.47 22.07
C TYR A 270 -4.73 -7.92 22.01
N PHE A 271 -5.41 -7.60 20.90
CA PHE A 271 -6.83 -7.90 20.68
C PHE A 271 -7.06 -9.19 19.88
N GLU A 272 -6.03 -9.97 19.58
CA GLU A 272 -6.09 -11.11 18.65
C GLU A 272 -7.23 -12.11 18.98
N ARG A 273 -7.49 -12.34 20.28
CA ARG A 273 -8.56 -13.25 20.74
C ARG A 273 -9.98 -12.71 20.49
N ASN A 274 -10.10 -11.41 20.27
CA ASN A 274 -11.36 -10.70 20.03
C ASN A 274 -11.53 -10.29 18.57
N LEU A 275 -10.61 -10.72 17.68
CA LEU A 275 -10.64 -10.41 16.25
C LEU A 275 -11.20 -11.57 15.45
N TYR A 276 -12.34 -11.33 14.80
CA TYR A 276 -13.05 -12.30 13.98
C TYR A 276 -12.91 -11.93 12.51
N ASN A 277 -12.30 -12.81 11.72
CA ASN A 277 -12.16 -12.61 10.27
C ASN A 277 -13.54 -12.59 9.61
N THR A 278 -13.83 -11.53 8.84
CA THR A 278 -15.08 -11.35 8.10
C THR A 278 -14.89 -11.19 6.60
N GLY A 279 -13.68 -11.51 6.11
CA GLY A 279 -13.31 -11.45 4.69
C GLY A 279 -11.95 -10.78 4.49
N LEU A 280 -11.93 -9.50 4.17
CA LEU A 280 -10.71 -8.68 4.01
C LEU A 280 -10.34 -7.91 5.27
N VAL A 281 -11.16 -8.01 6.30
CA VAL A 281 -11.00 -7.32 7.57
C VAL A 281 -11.26 -8.28 8.73
N SER A 282 -10.72 -7.94 9.90
CA SER A 282 -11.07 -8.55 11.17
C SER A 282 -11.97 -7.60 11.96
N ARG A 283 -13.14 -8.07 12.37
CA ARG A 283 -14.09 -7.37 13.24
C ARG A 283 -13.70 -7.60 14.70
N TYR A 284 -13.64 -6.53 15.48
CA TYR A 284 -13.52 -6.66 16.93
C TYR A 284 -14.87 -6.99 17.56
N SER A 285 -14.86 -7.92 18.50
CA SER A 285 -16.00 -8.24 19.37
C SER A 285 -15.51 -8.86 20.69
N GLU A 286 -16.03 -8.37 21.81
CA GLU A 286 -15.79 -9.00 23.12
C GLU A 286 -16.57 -10.30 23.28
N GLU A 287 -17.72 -10.37 22.65
CA GLU A 287 -18.56 -11.55 22.61
C GLU A 287 -18.19 -12.46 21.46
N ARG A 288 -18.45 -13.75 21.61
CA ARG A 288 -18.25 -14.73 20.54
C ARG A 288 -19.14 -14.40 19.35
N LEU A 289 -18.52 -14.22 18.19
CA LEU A 289 -19.18 -13.85 16.95
C LEU A 289 -19.25 -15.05 15.98
N ASP A 290 -20.41 -15.27 15.38
CA ASP A 290 -20.51 -16.15 14.19
C ASP A 290 -19.96 -15.42 12.95
N ASN A 291 -18.65 -15.42 12.83
CA ASN A 291 -17.97 -14.82 11.70
C ASN A 291 -18.16 -15.60 10.39
N VAL A 292 -18.53 -16.88 10.46
CA VAL A 292 -18.80 -17.67 9.25
C VAL A 292 -20.05 -17.19 8.53
N ALA A 293 -21.10 -16.82 9.26
CA ALA A 293 -22.28 -16.19 8.67
C ALA A 293 -21.93 -14.90 7.92
N LEU A 294 -21.07 -14.07 8.53
CA LEU A 294 -20.57 -12.84 7.91
C LEU A 294 -19.70 -13.11 6.67
N LEU A 295 -18.81 -14.11 6.74
CA LEU A 295 -18.01 -14.55 5.60
C LEU A 295 -18.88 -15.03 4.44
N LYS A 296 -19.86 -15.89 4.70
CA LYS A 296 -20.82 -16.34 3.68
C LYS A 296 -21.58 -15.18 3.03
N ARG A 297 -22.05 -14.23 3.84
CA ARG A 297 -22.71 -13.02 3.33
C ARG A 297 -21.80 -12.22 2.41
N ASN A 298 -20.56 -11.96 2.84
CA ASN A 298 -19.60 -11.14 2.13
C ASN A 298 -19.15 -11.82 0.84
N PHE A 299 -18.68 -13.05 0.89
CA PHE A 299 -18.15 -13.76 -0.28
C PHE A 299 -19.21 -14.16 -1.31
N ASN A 300 -20.45 -14.50 -0.86
CA ASN A 300 -21.49 -14.97 -1.79
C ASN A 300 -22.42 -13.85 -2.30
N LYS A 301 -22.47 -12.68 -1.62
CA LYS A 301 -23.49 -11.68 -1.94
C LYS A 301 -22.97 -10.24 -2.10
N ARG A 302 -21.85 -9.89 -1.45
CA ARG A 302 -21.39 -8.50 -1.38
C ARG A 302 -20.12 -8.23 -2.16
N PHE A 303 -19.22 -9.20 -2.21
CA PHE A 303 -17.93 -9.03 -2.85
C PHE A 303 -18.01 -9.17 -4.35
N HIS A 304 -17.34 -8.28 -5.05
CA HIS A 304 -16.98 -8.47 -6.44
C HIS A 304 -15.73 -9.36 -6.49
N LEU A 305 -15.90 -10.61 -6.92
CA LEU A 305 -14.79 -11.59 -6.95
C LEU A 305 -14.31 -11.92 -8.36
N ASP A 306 -15.06 -11.53 -9.39
CA ASP A 306 -14.78 -11.89 -10.78
C ASP A 306 -13.43 -11.36 -11.26
N TYR A 307 -13.03 -10.17 -10.81
CA TYR A 307 -11.74 -9.60 -11.17
C TYR A 307 -10.54 -10.44 -10.71
N LEU A 308 -10.69 -11.22 -9.62
CA LEU A 308 -9.63 -12.10 -9.09
C LEU A 308 -9.29 -13.24 -10.05
N THR A 309 -10.25 -13.69 -10.83
CA THR A 309 -10.11 -14.80 -11.79
C THR A 309 -10.04 -14.34 -13.24
N SER A 310 -10.30 -13.05 -13.48
CA SER A 310 -10.27 -12.46 -14.84
C SER A 310 -8.86 -12.41 -15.38
N GLN A 311 -8.66 -13.02 -16.55
CA GLN A 311 -7.38 -12.93 -17.27
C GLN A 311 -7.08 -11.51 -17.77
N TRP A 312 -8.11 -10.72 -18.04
CA TRP A 312 -7.99 -9.33 -18.49
C TRP A 312 -7.47 -8.43 -17.37
N SER A 313 -8.07 -8.50 -16.20
CA SER A 313 -7.70 -7.70 -15.04
C SER A 313 -6.29 -8.03 -14.52
N SER A 314 -5.90 -9.30 -14.54
CA SER A 314 -4.59 -9.72 -14.01
C SER A 314 -3.42 -9.46 -14.98
N LYS A 315 -3.67 -9.40 -16.30
CA LYS A 315 -2.62 -9.28 -17.31
C LYS A 315 -1.86 -7.96 -17.23
N SER A 316 -2.53 -6.87 -16.91
CA SER A 316 -1.95 -5.52 -16.83
C SER A 316 -1.57 -5.10 -15.42
N ALA A 317 -2.01 -5.84 -14.39
CA ALA A 317 -1.77 -5.48 -13.00
C ALA A 317 -0.31 -5.68 -12.57
N PRO A 318 0.33 -4.69 -11.93
CA PRO A 318 1.64 -4.87 -11.31
C PRO A 318 1.63 -5.98 -10.25
N TYR A 319 2.78 -6.62 -10.05
CA TYR A 319 2.91 -7.67 -9.04
C TYR A 319 2.44 -7.25 -7.64
N SER A 320 2.77 -6.03 -7.21
CA SER A 320 2.36 -5.49 -5.91
C SER A 320 0.85 -5.40 -5.73
N VAL A 321 0.12 -5.14 -6.83
CA VAL A 321 -1.35 -5.13 -6.86
C VAL A 321 -1.91 -6.55 -6.78
N LEU A 322 -1.32 -7.48 -7.54
CA LEU A 322 -1.74 -8.89 -7.49
C LEU A 322 -1.46 -9.54 -6.14
N ALA A 323 -0.31 -9.23 -5.52
CA ALA A 323 0.08 -9.80 -4.23
C ALA A 323 -0.92 -9.48 -3.09
N ILE A 324 -1.60 -8.33 -3.18
CA ILE A 324 -2.64 -7.92 -2.23
C ILE A 324 -3.85 -8.86 -2.25
N ASN A 325 -4.12 -9.53 -3.38
CA ASN A 325 -5.21 -10.51 -3.49
C ASN A 325 -5.03 -11.71 -2.54
N ASN A 326 -3.81 -11.95 -2.03
CA ASN A 326 -3.58 -12.99 -1.02
C ASN A 326 -4.37 -12.73 0.29
N ASN A 327 -4.81 -11.51 0.54
CA ASN A 327 -5.61 -11.16 1.73
C ASN A 327 -6.98 -11.88 1.75
N TYR A 328 -7.48 -12.33 0.61
CA TYR A 328 -8.73 -13.11 0.54
C TYR A 328 -8.59 -14.52 1.13
N PHE A 329 -7.38 -15.09 1.13
CA PHE A 329 -7.18 -16.48 1.51
C PHE A 329 -7.55 -16.78 2.97
N ALA A 330 -7.38 -15.84 3.89
CA ALA A 330 -7.78 -16.02 5.28
C ALA A 330 -9.28 -16.34 5.40
N GLY A 331 -10.14 -15.60 4.68
CA GLY A 331 -11.58 -15.87 4.66
C GLY A 331 -11.95 -17.13 3.86
N ILE A 332 -11.28 -17.37 2.73
CA ILE A 332 -11.50 -18.56 1.88
C ILE A 332 -11.21 -19.84 2.67
N PHE A 333 -10.11 -19.89 3.42
CA PHE A 333 -9.76 -21.07 4.22
C PHE A 333 -10.82 -21.37 5.28
N ILE A 334 -11.28 -20.37 6.02
CA ILE A 334 -12.34 -20.53 7.02
C ILE A 334 -13.63 -21.06 6.36
N LEU A 335 -14.00 -20.58 5.18
CA LEU A 335 -15.16 -21.08 4.45
C LEU A 335 -14.99 -22.52 4.02
N ILE A 336 -13.82 -22.92 3.51
CA ILE A 336 -13.55 -24.30 3.10
C ILE A 336 -13.67 -25.23 4.31
N GLU A 337 -12.98 -24.92 5.42
CA GLU A 337 -13.02 -25.72 6.64
C GLU A 337 -14.45 -25.87 7.18
N HIS A 338 -15.19 -24.76 7.20
CA HIS A 338 -16.61 -24.81 7.62
C HIS A 338 -17.46 -25.72 6.73
N TYR A 339 -17.26 -25.69 5.41
CA TYR A 339 -18.01 -26.53 4.50
C TYR A 339 -17.60 -28.01 4.59
N ILE A 340 -16.32 -28.31 4.87
CA ILE A 340 -15.87 -29.70 5.15
C ILE A 340 -16.51 -30.20 6.42
N THR A 341 -16.41 -29.47 7.53
CA THR A 341 -16.97 -29.86 8.84
C THR A 341 -18.49 -30.01 8.78
N GLY A 342 -19.18 -29.26 7.95
CA GLY A 342 -20.63 -29.34 7.75
C GLY A 342 -21.03 -30.29 6.62
N GLU A 343 -20.14 -31.15 6.13
CA GLU A 343 -20.35 -32.15 5.07
C GLU A 343 -20.91 -31.58 3.75
N GLN A 344 -20.70 -30.28 3.53
CA GLN A 344 -21.11 -29.60 2.30
C GLN A 344 -19.97 -29.66 1.25
N LEU A 345 -19.54 -30.85 0.89
CA LEU A 345 -18.34 -31.15 0.12
C LEU A 345 -18.31 -30.44 -1.26
N GLY A 346 -19.46 -30.30 -1.90
CA GLY A 346 -19.57 -29.57 -3.18
C GLY A 346 -19.19 -28.09 -3.05
N LYS A 347 -19.58 -27.42 -1.96
CA LYS A 347 -19.20 -26.03 -1.68
C LYS A 347 -17.73 -25.92 -1.28
N ALA A 348 -17.23 -26.86 -0.48
CA ALA A 348 -15.81 -26.90 -0.15
C ALA A 348 -14.94 -27.03 -1.41
N ARG A 349 -15.29 -27.95 -2.32
CA ARG A 349 -14.60 -28.16 -3.60
C ARG A 349 -14.66 -26.90 -4.50
N TYR A 350 -15.78 -26.19 -4.52
CA TYR A 350 -15.91 -24.92 -5.24
C TYR A 350 -14.88 -23.89 -4.74
N TRP A 351 -14.79 -23.68 -3.42
CA TRP A 351 -13.87 -22.70 -2.84
C TRP A 351 -12.40 -23.12 -2.95
N ILE A 352 -12.08 -24.39 -2.90
CA ILE A 352 -10.72 -24.90 -3.18
C ILE A 352 -10.34 -24.56 -4.62
N ASN A 353 -11.21 -24.86 -5.59
CA ASN A 353 -10.95 -24.56 -7.00
C ASN A 353 -10.88 -23.07 -7.28
N PHE A 354 -11.70 -22.27 -6.63
CA PHE A 354 -11.60 -20.80 -6.68
C PHE A 354 -10.24 -20.32 -6.15
N GLY A 355 -9.83 -20.78 -4.96
CA GLY A 355 -8.54 -20.45 -4.36
C GLY A 355 -7.36 -20.80 -5.28
N LYS A 356 -7.38 -21.99 -5.89
CA LYS A 356 -6.33 -22.40 -6.86
C LYS A 356 -6.19 -21.44 -8.05
N ARG A 357 -7.32 -20.88 -8.53
CA ARG A 357 -7.31 -19.89 -9.64
C ARG A 357 -6.80 -18.52 -9.23
N VAL A 358 -7.01 -18.12 -7.96
CA VAL A 358 -6.66 -16.79 -7.43
C VAL A 358 -5.19 -16.72 -7.01
N ILE A 359 -4.49 -17.84 -6.85
CA ILE A 359 -3.08 -17.86 -6.39
C ILE A 359 -2.18 -17.02 -7.31
N VAL A 360 -1.50 -16.05 -6.73
CA VAL A 360 -0.52 -15.21 -7.43
C VAL A 360 0.75 -16.00 -7.70
N LYS A 361 1.07 -16.24 -8.99
CA LYS A 361 2.13 -17.17 -9.44
C LYS A 361 3.50 -16.96 -8.82
N ASN A 362 3.89 -15.71 -8.57
CA ASN A 362 5.23 -15.35 -8.05
C ASN A 362 5.19 -14.85 -6.60
N SER A 363 4.09 -15.09 -5.87
CA SER A 363 3.95 -14.65 -4.48
C SER A 363 4.87 -15.47 -3.55
N ARG A 364 5.50 -14.79 -2.58
CA ARG A 364 6.24 -15.45 -1.49
C ARG A 364 5.36 -16.44 -0.73
N GLN A 365 4.06 -16.17 -0.63
CA GLN A 365 3.08 -17.01 0.07
C GLN A 365 2.56 -18.18 -0.78
N LYS A 366 2.88 -18.24 -2.08
CA LYS A 366 2.35 -19.26 -3.00
C LYS A 366 2.51 -20.68 -2.46
N LYS A 367 3.71 -21.04 -2.00
CA LYS A 367 4.00 -22.39 -1.49
C LYS A 367 3.11 -22.76 -0.29
N ALA A 368 2.97 -21.83 0.66
CA ALA A 368 2.15 -22.04 1.85
C ALA A 368 0.65 -22.14 1.48
N ILE A 369 0.14 -21.23 0.66
CA ILE A 369 -1.25 -21.22 0.20
C ILE A 369 -1.57 -22.50 -0.57
N THR A 370 -0.72 -22.89 -1.53
CA THR A 370 -0.92 -24.11 -2.33
C THR A 370 -0.88 -25.34 -1.44
N GLY A 371 0.09 -25.44 -0.52
CA GLY A 371 0.19 -26.56 0.41
C GLY A 371 -1.06 -26.72 1.28
N TYR A 372 -1.58 -25.58 1.78
CA TYR A 372 -2.78 -25.60 2.60
C TYR A 372 -4.05 -26.00 1.81
N LEU A 373 -4.24 -25.45 0.61
CA LEU A 373 -5.35 -25.88 -0.27
C LEU A 373 -5.29 -27.37 -0.60
N THR A 374 -4.07 -27.90 -0.86
CA THR A 374 -3.89 -29.33 -1.12
C THR A 374 -4.23 -30.19 0.11
N SER A 375 -3.88 -29.72 1.32
CA SER A 375 -4.23 -30.44 2.56
C SER A 375 -5.74 -30.48 2.80
N LEU A 376 -6.43 -29.37 2.50
CA LEU A 376 -7.90 -29.30 2.60
C LEU A 376 -8.59 -30.16 1.54
N GLU A 377 -8.02 -30.25 0.34
CA GLU A 377 -8.54 -31.11 -0.72
C GLU A 377 -8.46 -32.62 -0.35
N LYS A 378 -7.35 -33.04 0.26
CA LYS A 378 -7.22 -34.44 0.76
C LYS A 378 -8.29 -34.79 1.78
N LYS A 379 -8.66 -33.85 2.67
CA LYS A 379 -9.76 -34.06 3.64
C LYS A 379 -11.15 -34.20 3.00
N LEU A 380 -11.29 -33.87 1.70
CA LEU A 380 -12.55 -34.11 0.98
C LEU A 380 -12.66 -35.53 0.42
N ASP A 381 -11.53 -36.20 0.28
CA ASP A 381 -11.43 -37.52 -0.33
C ASP A 381 -11.32 -38.64 0.77
N GLU A 382 -11.15 -38.24 2.04
CA GLU A 382 -11.24 -39.07 3.25
C GLU A 382 -12.68 -39.14 3.77
#